data_39f5ad2462bc08b59777a1264df3cb48
#
_entry.id   39f5ad2462bc08b59777a1264df3cb48
#
_cell.length_a   1.000
_cell.length_b   1.000
_cell.length_c   1.000
_cell.angle_alpha   90.00
_cell.angle_beta   90.00
_cell.angle_gamma   90.00
#
_symmetry.space_group_name_H-M   'P 1'
#
loop_
_entity.id
_entity.type
_entity.pdbx_description
1 polymer ?
#
loop_
_entity_poly.entity_id
_entity_poly.type
_entity_poly.pdbx_seq_one_letter_code
_entity_poly.pdbx_strand_id
1 'polypeptide(L)'
;MAMSHARQRGAPVAVPCSQEGFGRVLRIFTQTLKVVAIAALSIVVLATGVWAFSYASELARPADAGEAVMFSVLDDQTDAEVAQELASQGLIRSTLLFQGQFRMSGGALVPGTYTLRKGMSVPQIVDRITGAAPAEEAPQEAATAPESFDITIPEGWRIEQIAEEYERLGGEGGAEAFMEAVETIDRSQFDFLADLPPDASLEGFLFPDTYRFDGDNPTANVATMLTTFGNRYTPEMRQRTQEMGLTIHQVLTFASLVEREAQIPEERPTIADIYLSRLEQGWRLDADPTVQYVLGTPQEWWPKLSGEDLENTESPYNTYKVDGLPPGPIANPGFASIQAVLFPNDTPYMYFVAICDTGEHAFAVTTEEQAANVEQYQDNC
;
A
#
# COMPACT_ATOMS: atom_id res chain seq x y z
N MET A 1 82.50 67.42 90.64
CA MET A 1 81.49 68.05 89.78
C MET A 1 81.20 67.10 88.66
N ALA A 2 80.13 66.41 88.71
CA ALA A 2 79.71 65.58 87.62
C ALA A 2 78.27 65.13 87.83
N MET A 3 77.44 65.35 86.91
CA MET A 3 76.02 65.02 86.93
C MET A 3 75.77 63.64 86.31
N SER A 4 75.03 62.91 87.06
CA SER A 4 74.46 61.62 86.69
C SER A 4 73.33 61.77 85.66
N HIS A 5 73.30 60.89 84.66
CA HIS A 5 72.12 60.68 83.86
C HIS A 5 71.70 59.20 83.89
N ALA A 6 70.60 58.98 84.55
CA ALA A 6 69.95 57.66 84.60
C ALA A 6 69.18 57.36 83.25
N ARG A 7 69.42 56.21 82.63
CA ARG A 7 68.67 55.72 81.54
C ARG A 7 67.49 54.88 82.07
N GLN A 8 66.26 55.28 81.78
CA GLN A 8 65.05 54.47 81.94
C GLN A 8 64.99 53.43 80.85
N ARG A 9 64.85 52.14 81.19
CA ARG A 9 64.54 51.05 80.29
C ARG A 9 63.01 50.98 80.13
N GLY A 10 62.50 51.14 78.90
CA GLY A 10 61.10 50.91 78.56
C GLY A 10 60.79 49.43 78.57
N ALA A 11 59.65 49.09 79.16
CA ALA A 11 59.09 47.75 79.20
C ALA A 11 58.55 47.32 77.81
N PRO A 12 58.59 46.06 77.44
CA PRO A 12 58.06 45.61 76.19
C PRO A 12 56.53 45.58 76.19
N VAL A 13 55.92 46.12 75.14
CA VAL A 13 54.46 46.08 74.88
C VAL A 13 54.07 44.66 74.40
N ALA A 14 53.27 43.98 75.21
CA ALA A 14 52.63 42.73 74.84
C ALA A 14 51.47 42.96 73.81
N VAL A 15 51.59 42.44 72.57
CA VAL A 15 50.53 42.45 71.61
C VAL A 15 49.58 41.28 71.94
N PRO A 16 48.26 41.49 72.16
CA PRO A 16 47.34 40.40 72.38
C PRO A 16 47.11 39.63 71.09
N CYS A 17 47.45 38.36 71.05
CA CYS A 17 47.12 37.41 69.95
C CYS A 17 45.60 37.15 70.06
N SER A 18 44.79 37.73 69.17
CA SER A 18 43.35 37.45 69.13
C SER A 18 43.05 36.04 68.59
N GLN A 19 42.76 35.13 69.48
CA GLN A 19 42.23 33.75 69.12
C GLN A 19 40.85 33.76 68.53
N GLU A 20 40.19 34.92 68.44
CA GLU A 20 38.78 34.98 67.91
C GLU A 20 38.68 34.87 66.39
N GLY A 21 39.74 35.13 65.62
CA GLY A 21 39.70 35.05 64.15
C GLY A 21 39.67 33.62 63.60
N PHE A 22 40.38 32.72 64.22
CA PHE A 22 40.53 31.33 63.75
C PHE A 22 39.24 30.52 63.96
N GLY A 23 38.53 30.78 65.08
CA GLY A 23 37.26 30.09 65.34
C GLY A 23 36.13 30.55 64.43
N ARG A 24 36.14 31.77 63.91
CA ARG A 24 35.16 32.30 62.97
C ARG A 24 35.35 31.70 61.56
N VAL A 25 36.57 31.62 61.07
CA VAL A 25 36.93 31.05 59.78
C VAL A 25 36.60 29.53 59.75
N LEU A 26 36.91 28.83 60.83
CA LEU A 26 36.64 27.41 60.97
C LEU A 26 35.11 27.12 60.99
N ARG A 27 34.31 27.97 61.65
CA ARG A 27 32.83 27.89 61.69
C ARG A 27 32.22 28.19 60.32
N ILE A 28 32.72 29.16 59.58
CA ILE A 28 32.26 29.46 58.23
C ILE A 28 32.58 28.29 57.31
N PHE A 29 33.81 27.73 57.39
CA PHE A 29 34.23 26.60 56.59
C PHE A 29 33.38 25.32 56.85
N THR A 30 33.10 25.05 58.14
CA THR A 30 32.23 23.90 58.50
C THR A 30 30.77 24.15 58.14
N GLN A 31 30.24 25.36 58.13
CA GLN A 31 28.90 25.67 57.67
C GLN A 31 28.79 25.59 56.14
N THR A 32 29.75 26.10 55.37
CA THR A 32 29.79 25.96 53.90
C THR A 32 29.91 24.50 53.50
N LEU A 33 30.71 23.67 54.17
CA LEU A 33 30.82 22.25 53.89
C LEU A 33 29.50 21.51 54.14
N LYS A 34 28.77 21.88 55.23
CA LYS A 34 27.44 21.31 55.50
C LYS A 34 26.40 21.72 54.46
N VAL A 35 26.40 22.95 54.00
CA VAL A 35 25.50 23.43 52.94
C VAL A 35 25.78 22.71 51.61
N VAL A 36 27.04 22.55 51.23
CA VAL A 36 27.44 21.81 50.04
C VAL A 36 27.06 20.34 50.14
N ALA A 37 27.27 19.72 51.33
CA ALA A 37 26.89 18.32 51.55
C ALA A 37 25.35 18.10 51.48
N ILE A 38 24.57 19.04 52.04
CA ILE A 38 23.10 19.01 51.96
C ILE A 38 22.63 19.22 50.53
N ALA A 39 23.23 20.19 49.81
CA ALA A 39 22.92 20.40 48.39
C ALA A 39 23.24 19.19 47.54
N ALA A 40 24.40 18.56 47.74
CA ALA A 40 24.76 17.33 47.05
C ALA A 40 23.80 16.16 47.34
N LEU A 41 23.42 16.02 48.65
CA LEU A 41 22.47 15.00 49.07
C LEU A 41 21.07 15.27 48.46
N SER A 42 20.65 16.52 48.40
CA SER A 42 19.37 16.92 47.78
C SER A 42 19.33 16.61 46.28
N ILE A 43 20.44 16.85 45.57
CA ILE A 43 20.57 16.53 44.14
C ILE A 43 20.47 15.00 43.94
N VAL A 44 21.14 14.23 44.79
CA VAL A 44 21.08 12.76 44.72
C VAL A 44 19.67 12.25 45.00
N VAL A 45 18.98 12.80 46.02
CA VAL A 45 17.59 12.44 46.33
C VAL A 45 16.62 12.80 45.20
N LEU A 46 16.79 13.99 44.61
CA LEU A 46 15.98 14.40 43.45
C LEU A 46 16.26 13.52 42.23
N ALA A 47 17.52 13.22 41.93
CA ALA A 47 17.90 12.39 40.83
C ALA A 47 17.37 10.93 40.98
N THR A 48 17.47 10.40 42.22
CA THR A 48 16.90 9.05 42.51
C THR A 48 15.38 9.07 42.48
N GLY A 49 14.72 10.15 42.92
CA GLY A 49 13.26 10.32 42.86
C GLY A 49 12.75 10.40 41.41
N VAL A 50 13.41 11.19 40.56
CA VAL A 50 13.08 11.27 39.13
C VAL A 50 13.31 9.93 38.45
N TRP A 51 14.41 9.25 38.75
CA TRP A 51 14.73 7.95 38.20
C TRP A 51 13.66 6.91 38.64
N ALA A 52 13.33 6.84 39.93
CA ALA A 52 12.33 5.93 40.46
C ALA A 52 10.93 6.19 39.89
N PHE A 53 10.55 7.46 39.71
CA PHE A 53 9.28 7.84 39.06
C PHE A 53 9.25 7.43 37.60
N SER A 54 10.33 7.68 36.85
CA SER A 54 10.45 7.24 35.45
C SER A 54 10.38 5.73 35.33
N TYR A 55 11.06 5.01 36.20
CA TYR A 55 11.04 3.56 36.26
C TYR A 55 9.64 3.01 36.60
N ALA A 56 8.97 3.57 37.59
CA ALA A 56 7.61 3.19 37.96
C ALA A 56 6.59 3.49 36.85
N SER A 57 6.75 4.58 36.12
CA SER A 57 5.87 4.94 34.99
C SER A 57 6.04 4.00 33.79
N GLU A 58 7.23 3.46 33.59
CA GLU A 58 7.49 2.45 32.54
C GLU A 58 6.94 1.06 32.94
N LEU A 59 6.98 0.71 34.22
CA LEU A 59 6.42 -0.56 34.73
C LEU A 59 4.88 -0.59 34.74
N ALA A 60 4.22 0.58 34.83
CA ALA A 60 2.77 0.69 34.93
C ALA A 60 2.04 0.67 33.56
N ARG A 61 2.77 0.51 32.44
CA ARG A 61 2.14 0.45 31.12
C ARG A 61 1.50 -0.91 30.89
N PRO A 62 0.25 -0.95 30.35
CA PRO A 62 -0.36 -2.20 29.95
C PRO A 62 0.43 -2.82 28.77
N ALA A 63 0.68 -4.13 28.84
CA ALA A 63 1.46 -4.87 27.86
C ALA A 63 0.87 -4.84 26.43
N ASP A 64 -0.45 -4.62 26.33
CA ASP A 64 -1.21 -4.74 25.10
C ASP A 64 -1.60 -3.39 24.46
N ALA A 65 -1.13 -2.28 25.01
CA ALA A 65 -1.44 -0.95 24.49
C ALA A 65 -0.45 -0.53 23.40
N GLY A 66 -0.97 -0.18 22.23
CA GLY A 66 -0.20 0.45 21.14
C GLY A 66 0.00 -0.45 19.93
N GLU A 67 0.44 0.20 18.85
CA GLU A 67 0.74 -0.40 17.56
C GLU A 67 1.83 -1.48 17.67
N ALA A 68 1.62 -2.61 17.04
CA ALA A 68 2.60 -3.68 16.91
C ALA A 68 3.68 -3.30 15.91
N VAL A 69 4.94 -3.51 16.26
CA VAL A 69 6.11 -3.23 15.44
C VAL A 69 6.97 -4.49 15.37
N MET A 70 7.33 -4.91 14.17
CA MET A 70 8.28 -6.00 13.95
C MET A 70 9.68 -5.48 14.20
N PHE A 71 10.40 -6.10 15.14
CA PHE A 71 11.76 -5.74 15.53
C PHE A 71 12.69 -6.93 15.39
N SER A 72 13.79 -6.76 14.64
CA SER A 72 14.76 -7.84 14.39
C SER A 72 16.04 -7.60 15.17
N VAL A 73 16.50 -8.63 15.89
CA VAL A 73 17.81 -8.69 16.54
C VAL A 73 18.71 -9.57 15.69
N LEU A 74 19.86 -9.04 15.25
CA LEU A 74 20.83 -9.75 14.44
C LEU A 74 21.90 -10.44 15.33
N ASP A 75 22.58 -11.46 14.78
CA ASP A 75 23.55 -12.31 15.51
C ASP A 75 24.75 -11.55 16.13
N ASP A 76 25.11 -10.40 15.58
CA ASP A 76 26.28 -9.62 15.93
C ASP A 76 25.99 -8.26 16.58
N GLN A 77 24.73 -7.98 16.87
CA GLN A 77 24.30 -6.70 17.48
C GLN A 77 24.65 -6.64 18.97
N THR A 78 25.11 -5.46 19.38
CA THR A 78 25.35 -5.15 20.79
C THR A 78 24.11 -4.61 21.49
N ASP A 79 24.06 -4.67 22.84
CA ASP A 79 22.99 -4.09 23.66
C ASP A 79 22.78 -2.58 23.39
N ALA A 80 23.84 -1.88 23.03
CA ALA A 80 23.81 -0.46 22.70
C ALA A 80 23.15 -0.19 21.33
N GLU A 81 23.43 -1.00 20.34
CA GLU A 81 22.84 -0.89 18.99
C GLU A 81 21.37 -1.24 19.02
N VAL A 82 21.00 -2.34 19.69
CA VAL A 82 19.60 -2.72 19.90
C VAL A 82 18.84 -1.63 20.64
N ALA A 83 19.42 -1.02 21.69
CA ALA A 83 18.80 0.10 22.41
C ALA A 83 18.55 1.32 21.52
N GLN A 84 19.49 1.63 20.61
CA GLN A 84 19.38 2.73 19.67
C GLN A 84 18.27 2.47 18.64
N GLU A 85 18.19 1.27 18.12
CA GLU A 85 17.18 0.85 17.17
C GLU A 85 15.78 0.89 17.79
N LEU A 86 15.60 0.31 18.98
CA LEU A 86 14.35 0.40 19.75
C LEU A 86 13.89 1.83 20.00
N ALA A 87 14.84 2.75 20.27
CA ALA A 87 14.53 4.16 20.47
C ALA A 87 14.15 4.85 19.16
N SER A 88 14.80 4.52 18.05
CA SER A 88 14.52 5.09 16.73
C SER A 88 13.10 4.74 16.24
N GLN A 89 12.64 3.55 16.56
CA GLN A 89 11.29 3.05 16.26
C GLN A 89 10.23 3.47 17.28
N GLY A 90 10.63 4.23 18.32
CA GLY A 90 9.73 4.73 19.35
C GLY A 90 9.21 3.67 20.33
N LEU A 91 9.83 2.50 20.38
CA LEU A 91 9.50 1.40 21.28
C LEU A 91 9.95 1.66 22.70
N ILE A 92 11.06 2.38 22.89
CA ILE A 92 11.57 2.83 24.18
C ILE A 92 11.85 4.34 24.16
N ARG A 93 11.81 4.96 25.33
CA ARG A 93 12.12 6.42 25.47
C ARG A 93 13.54 6.68 25.93
N SER A 94 14.19 5.69 26.52
CA SER A 94 15.52 5.86 27.10
C SER A 94 16.39 4.62 26.87
N THR A 95 17.43 4.81 26.08
CA THR A 95 18.43 3.77 25.82
C THR A 95 19.19 3.36 27.09
N LEU A 96 19.42 4.32 28.03
CA LEU A 96 20.08 4.06 29.29
C LEU A 96 19.25 3.15 30.22
N LEU A 97 17.93 3.34 30.26
CA LEU A 97 17.04 2.48 31.04
C LEU A 97 17.02 1.07 30.47
N PHE A 98 16.97 0.93 29.15
CA PHE A 98 17.04 -0.37 28.48
C PHE A 98 18.36 -1.09 28.81
N GLN A 99 19.50 -0.45 28.60
CA GLN A 99 20.81 -1.04 28.88
C GLN A 99 20.98 -1.42 30.37
N GLY A 100 20.44 -0.56 31.29
CA GLY A 100 20.43 -0.85 32.71
C GLY A 100 19.61 -2.10 33.04
N GLN A 101 18.41 -2.22 32.50
CA GLN A 101 17.52 -3.35 32.69
C GLN A 101 18.11 -4.63 32.08
N PHE A 102 18.64 -4.53 30.84
CA PHE A 102 19.29 -5.63 30.15
C PHE A 102 20.46 -6.22 30.96
N ARG A 103 21.33 -5.36 31.53
CA ARG A 103 22.43 -5.82 32.41
C ARG A 103 21.95 -6.44 33.70
N MET A 104 20.82 -5.96 34.26
CA MET A 104 20.24 -6.52 35.47
C MET A 104 19.57 -7.88 35.23
N SER A 105 19.02 -8.11 34.03
CA SER A 105 18.40 -9.39 33.68
C SER A 105 19.42 -10.53 33.55
N GLY A 106 20.71 -10.20 33.30
CA GLY A 106 21.75 -11.20 33.10
C GLY A 106 21.56 -12.05 31.83
N GLY A 107 20.61 -11.68 30.96
CA GLY A 107 20.31 -12.38 29.72
C GLY A 107 21.27 -12.01 28.58
N ALA A 108 21.32 -12.85 27.56
CA ALA A 108 21.97 -12.56 26.30
C ALA A 108 20.89 -12.19 25.27
N LEU A 109 21.23 -11.33 24.31
CA LEU A 109 20.37 -11.10 23.16
C LEU A 109 20.18 -12.40 22.39
N VAL A 110 18.95 -12.74 22.09
CA VAL A 110 18.62 -13.89 21.24
C VAL A 110 18.33 -13.36 19.84
N PRO A 111 19.11 -13.72 18.81
CA PRO A 111 18.83 -13.33 17.45
C PRO A 111 17.46 -13.83 16.98
N GLY A 112 16.71 -12.97 16.28
CA GLY A 112 15.37 -13.31 15.82
C GLY A 112 14.50 -12.10 15.57
N THR A 113 13.29 -12.33 15.06
CA THR A 113 12.28 -11.28 14.84
C THR A 113 11.23 -11.34 15.93
N TYR A 114 10.97 -10.20 16.54
CA TYR A 114 10.07 -10.04 17.70
C TYR A 114 8.95 -9.07 17.38
N THR A 115 7.72 -9.42 17.71
CA THR A 115 6.62 -8.46 17.69
C THR A 115 6.61 -7.69 19.01
N LEU A 116 6.96 -6.41 18.94
CA LEU A 116 6.95 -5.50 20.08
C LEU A 116 5.82 -4.47 19.90
N ARG A 117 5.30 -3.91 20.99
CA ARG A 117 4.25 -2.87 20.93
C ARG A 117 4.75 -1.57 21.53
N LYS A 118 4.37 -0.43 20.95
CA LYS A 118 4.75 0.92 21.44
C LYS A 118 4.32 1.21 22.89
N GLY A 119 3.47 0.38 23.47
CA GLY A 119 3.05 0.46 24.89
C GLY A 119 3.81 -0.43 25.85
N MET A 120 4.65 -1.34 25.39
CA MET A 120 5.40 -2.25 26.25
C MET A 120 6.36 -1.51 27.19
N SER A 121 6.49 -2.01 28.41
CA SER A 121 7.51 -1.55 29.34
C SER A 121 8.91 -2.09 28.97
N VAL A 122 9.95 -1.35 29.35
CA VAL A 122 11.34 -1.78 29.09
C VAL A 122 11.64 -3.19 29.61
N PRO A 123 11.23 -3.60 30.83
CA PRO A 123 11.41 -5.00 31.27
C PRO A 123 10.74 -6.03 30.35
N GLN A 124 9.51 -5.78 29.91
CA GLN A 124 8.81 -6.69 29.00
C GLN A 124 9.52 -6.85 27.65
N ILE A 125 10.07 -5.75 27.12
CA ILE A 125 10.87 -5.79 25.88
C ILE A 125 12.15 -6.61 26.12
N VAL A 126 12.86 -6.37 27.23
CA VAL A 126 14.09 -7.11 27.58
C VAL A 126 13.79 -8.60 27.73
N ASP A 127 12.74 -8.96 28.48
CA ASP A 127 12.36 -10.37 28.71
C ASP A 127 12.04 -11.09 27.38
N ARG A 128 11.44 -10.40 26.41
CA ARG A 128 11.14 -10.96 25.09
C ARG A 128 12.40 -11.22 24.25
N ILE A 129 13.28 -10.24 24.17
CA ILE A 129 14.47 -10.34 23.28
C ILE A 129 15.62 -11.13 23.92
N THR A 130 15.52 -11.49 25.22
CA THR A 130 16.46 -12.37 25.91
C THR A 130 15.95 -13.80 26.08
N GLY A 131 14.72 -14.10 25.64
CA GLY A 131 14.10 -15.41 25.80
C GLY A 131 13.73 -15.76 27.26
N ALA A 132 13.77 -14.79 28.19
CA ALA A 132 13.42 -14.98 29.59
C ALA A 132 11.90 -15.06 29.85
N ALA A 133 11.10 -14.44 28.98
CA ALA A 133 9.67 -14.73 28.93
C ALA A 133 9.47 -16.09 28.27
N PRO A 134 8.64 -17.00 28.86
CA PRO A 134 8.14 -18.11 28.06
C PRO A 134 7.56 -17.49 26.79
N ALA A 135 7.89 -18.07 25.64
CA ALA A 135 7.16 -17.74 24.42
C ALA A 135 5.70 -17.85 24.83
N GLU A 136 5.05 -16.69 24.98
CA GLU A 136 3.62 -16.66 25.18
C GLU A 136 3.14 -17.44 23.98
N GLU A 137 2.56 -18.63 24.22
CA GLU A 137 1.81 -19.29 23.16
C GLU A 137 0.91 -18.18 22.66
N ALA A 138 1.27 -17.65 21.50
CA ALA A 138 0.44 -16.69 20.80
C ALA A 138 -0.97 -17.28 20.90
N PRO A 139 -2.01 -16.48 21.22
CA PRO A 139 -3.35 -16.96 21.05
C PRO A 139 -3.31 -17.65 19.68
N GLN A 140 -3.74 -18.90 19.61
CA GLN A 140 -3.80 -19.68 18.38
C GLN A 140 -4.85 -19.07 17.44
N GLU A 141 -4.54 -17.90 17.01
CA GLU A 141 -4.88 -17.08 15.88
C GLU A 141 -3.77 -16.04 15.79
N ALA A 142 -2.51 -16.51 15.67
CA ALA A 142 -1.57 -15.78 14.91
C ALA A 142 -2.16 -15.83 13.48
N ALA A 143 -2.83 -14.75 13.08
CA ALA A 143 -2.92 -14.45 11.69
C ALA A 143 -1.49 -14.66 11.14
N THR A 144 -1.28 -15.76 10.43
CA THR A 144 -0.15 -15.90 9.52
C THR A 144 -0.05 -14.56 8.85
N ALA A 145 1.13 -13.93 8.87
CA ALA A 145 1.33 -12.75 8.03
C ALA A 145 0.71 -13.12 6.69
N PRO A 146 -0.23 -12.35 6.17
CA PRO A 146 -1.03 -12.77 5.04
C PRO A 146 -0.08 -13.18 3.94
N GLU A 147 -0.22 -14.41 3.50
CA GLU A 147 0.66 -14.94 2.48
C GLU A 147 0.42 -14.10 1.23
N SER A 148 1.41 -13.28 0.86
CA SER A 148 1.38 -12.64 -0.43
C SER A 148 1.49 -13.74 -1.48
N PHE A 149 0.69 -13.65 -2.53
CA PHE A 149 0.67 -14.62 -3.62
C PHE A 149 0.82 -13.94 -4.98
N ASP A 150 1.34 -14.68 -5.95
CA ASP A 150 1.40 -14.22 -7.32
C ASP A 150 0.09 -14.56 -8.02
N ILE A 151 -0.50 -13.56 -8.68
CA ILE A 151 -1.72 -13.69 -9.48
C ILE A 151 -1.46 -13.19 -10.89
N THR A 152 -1.79 -13.97 -11.89
CA THR A 152 -1.74 -13.55 -13.29
C THR A 152 -3.15 -13.29 -13.77
N ILE A 153 -3.40 -12.06 -14.20
CA ILE A 153 -4.68 -11.62 -14.77
C ILE A 153 -4.55 -11.62 -16.29
N PRO A 154 -5.20 -12.54 -16.98
CA PRO A 154 -5.24 -12.56 -18.44
C PRO A 154 -5.99 -11.35 -19.02
N GLU A 155 -5.61 -10.98 -20.24
CA GLU A 155 -6.35 -9.98 -21.02
C GLU A 155 -7.78 -10.47 -21.29
N GLY A 156 -8.75 -9.57 -21.29
CA GLY A 156 -10.16 -9.88 -21.51
C GLY A 156 -10.91 -10.48 -20.32
N TRP A 157 -10.30 -10.55 -19.14
CA TRP A 157 -11.01 -10.91 -17.91
C TRP A 157 -11.89 -9.77 -17.41
N ARG A 158 -13.02 -10.13 -16.78
CA ARG A 158 -13.89 -9.22 -16.05
C ARG A 158 -13.41 -9.05 -14.61
N ILE A 159 -13.89 -8.00 -13.94
CA ILE A 159 -13.62 -7.78 -12.51
C ILE A 159 -14.05 -8.99 -11.67
N GLU A 160 -15.20 -9.59 -11.97
CA GLU A 160 -15.71 -10.76 -11.25
C GLU A 160 -14.78 -11.98 -11.40
N GLN A 161 -14.18 -12.19 -12.57
CA GLN A 161 -13.20 -13.27 -12.78
C GLN A 161 -11.93 -13.04 -11.99
N ILE A 162 -11.50 -11.77 -11.88
CA ILE A 162 -10.35 -11.39 -11.06
C ILE A 162 -10.65 -11.64 -9.58
N ALA A 163 -11.86 -11.30 -9.13
CA ALA A 163 -12.30 -11.53 -7.77
C ALA A 163 -12.38 -13.03 -7.42
N GLU A 164 -12.89 -13.86 -8.32
CA GLU A 164 -12.91 -15.33 -8.15
C GLU A 164 -11.49 -15.91 -8.05
N GLU A 165 -10.56 -15.40 -8.86
CA GLU A 165 -9.17 -15.86 -8.84
C GLU A 165 -8.45 -15.40 -7.56
N TYR A 166 -8.74 -14.18 -7.07
CA TYR A 166 -8.27 -13.67 -5.79
C TYR A 166 -8.72 -14.59 -4.64
N GLU A 167 -10.00 -14.98 -4.61
CA GLU A 167 -10.54 -15.94 -3.63
C GLU A 167 -9.87 -17.32 -3.74
N ARG A 168 -9.74 -17.83 -4.96
CA ARG A 168 -9.11 -19.13 -5.22
C ARG A 168 -7.68 -19.23 -4.71
N LEU A 169 -6.96 -18.11 -4.74
CA LEU A 169 -5.57 -18.01 -4.26
C LEU A 169 -5.46 -17.71 -2.76
N GLY A 170 -6.60 -17.62 -2.06
CA GLY A 170 -6.65 -17.46 -0.60
C GLY A 170 -6.61 -16.02 -0.11
N GLY A 171 -7.00 -15.06 -0.97
CA GLY A 171 -7.17 -13.66 -0.56
C GLY A 171 -8.20 -13.52 0.56
N GLU A 172 -7.89 -12.71 1.58
CA GLU A 172 -8.75 -12.53 2.73
C GLU A 172 -10.08 -11.87 2.36
N GLY A 173 -11.16 -12.42 2.91
CA GLY A 173 -12.52 -12.00 2.60
C GLY A 173 -13.04 -12.44 1.23
N GLY A 174 -12.21 -13.15 0.46
CA GLY A 174 -12.60 -13.77 -0.81
C GLY A 174 -12.99 -12.77 -1.91
N ALA A 175 -13.77 -13.27 -2.86
CA ALA A 175 -14.25 -12.47 -4.00
C ALA A 175 -15.08 -11.26 -3.55
N GLU A 176 -15.88 -11.39 -2.49
CA GLU A 176 -16.71 -10.31 -1.96
C GLU A 176 -15.87 -9.12 -1.49
N ALA A 177 -14.79 -9.36 -0.74
CA ALA A 177 -13.91 -8.30 -0.25
C ALA A 177 -13.15 -7.62 -1.41
N PHE A 178 -12.76 -8.36 -2.44
CA PHE A 178 -12.16 -7.77 -3.64
C PHE A 178 -13.15 -6.87 -4.39
N MET A 179 -14.39 -7.32 -4.58
CA MET A 179 -15.45 -6.54 -5.22
C MET A 179 -15.78 -5.28 -4.40
N GLU A 180 -15.88 -5.38 -3.07
CA GLU A 180 -16.06 -4.22 -2.20
C GLU A 180 -14.90 -3.23 -2.32
N ALA A 181 -13.66 -3.72 -2.40
CA ALA A 181 -12.49 -2.88 -2.61
C ALA A 181 -12.54 -2.12 -3.95
N VAL A 182 -13.01 -2.75 -5.02
CA VAL A 182 -13.22 -2.12 -6.33
C VAL A 182 -14.28 -1.01 -6.26
N GLU A 183 -15.37 -1.22 -5.52
CA GLU A 183 -16.45 -0.26 -5.39
C GLU A 183 -16.08 0.93 -4.49
N THR A 184 -15.30 0.69 -3.42
CA THR A 184 -15.04 1.67 -2.36
C THR A 184 -13.71 2.40 -2.48
N ILE A 185 -12.85 2.01 -3.42
CA ILE A 185 -11.53 2.64 -3.59
C ILE A 185 -11.66 4.14 -3.83
N ASP A 186 -10.78 4.91 -3.20
CA ASP A 186 -10.69 6.35 -3.40
C ASP A 186 -10.18 6.70 -4.81
N ARG A 187 -11.10 6.93 -5.73
CA ARG A 187 -10.83 7.26 -7.13
C ARG A 187 -10.06 8.55 -7.33
N SER A 188 -10.08 9.46 -6.34
CA SER A 188 -9.39 10.76 -6.43
C SER A 188 -7.85 10.63 -6.47
N GLN A 189 -7.33 9.47 -6.10
CA GLN A 189 -5.89 9.14 -6.18
C GLN A 189 -5.42 8.86 -7.61
N PHE A 190 -6.34 8.68 -8.56
CA PHE A 190 -6.04 8.29 -9.94
C PHE A 190 -6.58 9.34 -10.91
N ASP A 191 -5.69 10.16 -11.45
CA ASP A 191 -6.03 11.29 -12.32
C ASP A 191 -6.81 10.89 -13.58
N PHE A 192 -6.56 9.69 -14.10
CA PHE A 192 -7.25 9.15 -15.26
C PHE A 192 -8.71 8.73 -14.99
N LEU A 193 -9.15 8.70 -13.74
CA LEU A 193 -10.53 8.47 -13.33
C LEU A 193 -11.32 9.77 -13.09
N ALA A 194 -10.68 10.94 -13.27
CA ALA A 194 -11.31 12.23 -12.92
C ALA A 194 -12.62 12.51 -13.69
N ASP A 195 -12.70 12.03 -14.93
CA ASP A 195 -13.88 12.21 -15.81
C ASP A 195 -14.84 11.02 -15.77
N LEU A 196 -14.54 9.98 -14.97
CA LEU A 196 -15.42 8.82 -14.83
C LEU A 196 -16.59 9.16 -13.91
N PRO A 197 -17.86 8.91 -14.33
CA PRO A 197 -19.01 9.08 -13.45
C PRO A 197 -18.81 8.33 -12.11
N PRO A 198 -19.30 8.90 -10.99
CA PRO A 198 -19.08 8.31 -9.66
C PRO A 198 -19.64 6.89 -9.50
N ASP A 199 -20.71 6.58 -10.22
CA ASP A 199 -21.43 5.31 -10.23
C ASP A 199 -20.99 4.36 -11.36
N ALA A 200 -20.06 4.78 -12.22
CA ALA A 200 -19.55 3.92 -13.28
C ALA A 200 -18.62 2.83 -12.71
N SER A 201 -18.67 1.65 -13.31
CA SER A 201 -17.77 0.54 -12.98
C SER A 201 -16.30 0.90 -13.26
N LEU A 202 -15.38 0.28 -12.52
CA LEU A 202 -13.96 0.25 -12.84
C LEU A 202 -13.58 -0.85 -13.85
N GLU A 203 -14.58 -1.52 -14.45
CA GLU A 203 -14.34 -2.46 -15.55
C GLU A 203 -13.52 -1.81 -16.66
N GLY A 204 -12.51 -2.51 -17.14
CA GLY A 204 -11.57 -2.01 -18.14
C GLY A 204 -10.34 -1.29 -17.57
N PHE A 205 -10.35 -0.89 -16.31
CA PHE A 205 -9.25 -0.17 -15.66
C PHE A 205 -8.30 -1.05 -14.84
N LEU A 206 -8.69 -2.29 -14.52
CA LEU A 206 -7.85 -3.23 -13.80
C LEU A 206 -6.90 -3.93 -14.79
N PHE A 207 -5.74 -3.31 -15.02
CA PHE A 207 -4.84 -3.69 -16.11
C PHE A 207 -4.39 -5.14 -16.02
N PRO A 208 -4.48 -5.95 -17.09
CA PRO A 208 -3.97 -7.32 -17.12
C PRO A 208 -2.44 -7.37 -17.00
N ASP A 209 -1.93 -8.07 -16.01
CA ASP A 209 -0.49 -8.29 -15.77
C ASP A 209 -0.33 -9.42 -14.74
N THR A 210 0.90 -9.74 -14.37
CA THR A 210 1.20 -10.59 -13.22
C THR A 210 1.55 -9.72 -12.01
N TYR A 211 0.83 -9.90 -10.93
CA TYR A 211 0.95 -9.11 -9.70
C TYR A 211 1.40 -9.96 -8.53
N ARG A 212 2.10 -9.32 -7.60
CA ARG A 212 2.29 -9.84 -6.26
C ARG A 212 1.26 -9.19 -5.36
N PHE A 213 0.22 -9.91 -4.98
CA PHE A 213 -0.86 -9.43 -4.13
C PHE A 213 -0.58 -9.68 -2.65
N ASP A 214 -1.00 -8.75 -1.81
CA ASP A 214 -1.08 -8.94 -0.37
C ASP A 214 -2.35 -9.73 -0.06
N GLY A 215 -2.20 -10.84 0.68
CA GLY A 215 -3.32 -11.72 0.96
C GLY A 215 -4.43 -11.10 1.81
N ASP A 216 -4.14 -10.05 2.60
CA ASP A 216 -5.08 -9.39 3.53
C ASP A 216 -5.50 -7.98 3.13
N ASN A 217 -5.06 -7.48 1.97
CA ASN A 217 -5.31 -6.09 1.59
C ASN A 217 -5.86 -5.94 0.17
N PRO A 218 -7.13 -6.32 -0.06
CA PRO A 218 -7.74 -6.22 -1.38
C PRO A 218 -7.74 -4.80 -1.95
N THR A 219 -7.88 -3.77 -1.09
CA THR A 219 -7.83 -2.36 -1.53
C THR A 219 -6.46 -1.97 -2.08
N ALA A 220 -5.35 -2.40 -1.45
CA ALA A 220 -4.01 -2.16 -1.98
C ALA A 220 -3.77 -2.92 -3.28
N ASN A 221 -4.34 -4.12 -3.42
CA ASN A 221 -4.25 -4.91 -4.64
C ASN A 221 -4.95 -4.23 -5.81
N VAL A 222 -6.18 -3.75 -5.62
CA VAL A 222 -6.91 -2.94 -6.61
C VAL A 222 -6.15 -1.65 -6.95
N ALA A 223 -5.62 -0.95 -5.95
CA ALA A 223 -4.80 0.25 -6.17
C ALA A 223 -3.55 -0.04 -7.01
N THR A 224 -2.92 -1.21 -6.82
CA THR A 224 -1.76 -1.67 -7.61
C THR A 224 -2.14 -1.87 -9.08
N MET A 225 -3.28 -2.50 -9.36
CA MET A 225 -3.77 -2.71 -10.73
C MET A 225 -4.08 -1.38 -11.42
N LEU A 226 -4.76 -0.45 -10.73
CA LEU A 226 -5.05 0.90 -11.24
C LEU A 226 -3.77 1.71 -11.46
N THR A 227 -2.80 1.64 -10.56
CA THR A 227 -1.50 2.29 -10.72
C THR A 227 -0.77 1.74 -11.95
N THR A 228 -0.82 0.43 -12.17
CA THR A 228 -0.24 -0.22 -13.34
C THR A 228 -0.89 0.30 -14.61
N PHE A 229 -2.22 0.41 -14.65
CA PHE A 229 -2.94 1.04 -15.77
C PHE A 229 -2.43 2.47 -16.01
N GLY A 230 -2.40 3.31 -14.98
CA GLY A 230 -1.95 4.70 -15.08
C GLY A 230 -0.53 4.85 -15.65
N ASN A 231 0.38 3.91 -15.30
CA ASN A 231 1.74 3.85 -15.81
C ASN A 231 1.82 3.36 -17.27
N ARG A 232 0.94 2.44 -17.66
CA ARG A 232 0.87 1.88 -19.02
C ARG A 232 0.17 2.83 -19.99
N TYR A 233 -0.81 3.60 -19.52
CA TYR A 233 -1.51 4.60 -20.34
C TYR A 233 -0.70 5.89 -20.44
N THR A 234 0.23 5.91 -21.38
CA THR A 234 1.29 6.92 -21.51
C THR A 234 0.74 8.34 -21.80
N PRO A 235 1.54 9.40 -21.58
CA PRO A 235 1.15 10.76 -21.99
C PRO A 235 0.82 10.87 -23.49
N GLU A 236 1.52 10.11 -24.35
CA GLU A 236 1.23 10.06 -25.80
C GLU A 236 -0.17 9.46 -26.05
N MET A 237 -0.52 8.38 -25.38
CA MET A 237 -1.85 7.77 -25.46
C MET A 237 -2.94 8.72 -24.97
N ARG A 238 -2.70 9.45 -23.88
CA ARG A 238 -3.61 10.49 -23.37
C ARG A 238 -3.82 11.62 -24.37
N GLN A 239 -2.73 12.09 -24.99
CA GLN A 239 -2.82 13.09 -26.05
C GLN A 239 -3.63 12.56 -27.24
N ARG A 240 -3.36 11.34 -27.68
CA ARG A 240 -4.10 10.72 -28.78
C ARG A 240 -5.59 10.56 -28.48
N THR A 241 -5.94 10.16 -27.26
CA THR A 241 -7.32 10.11 -26.79
C THR A 241 -8.04 11.46 -26.96
N GLN A 242 -7.37 12.54 -26.55
CA GLN A 242 -7.92 13.89 -26.70
C GLN A 242 -8.05 14.31 -28.19
N GLU A 243 -7.07 13.98 -29.04
CA GLU A 243 -7.12 14.24 -30.49
C GLU A 243 -8.30 13.53 -31.16
N MET A 244 -8.64 12.33 -30.70
CA MET A 244 -9.80 11.57 -31.16
C MET A 244 -11.12 12.11 -30.60
N GLY A 245 -11.12 13.03 -29.65
CA GLY A 245 -12.31 13.54 -28.98
C GLY A 245 -13.00 12.52 -28.07
N LEU A 246 -12.26 11.51 -27.62
CA LEU A 246 -12.73 10.44 -26.74
C LEU A 246 -12.30 10.70 -25.29
N THR A 247 -13.00 10.06 -24.34
CA THR A 247 -12.52 9.88 -22.97
C THR A 247 -11.73 8.58 -22.85
N ILE A 248 -10.91 8.45 -21.80
CA ILE A 248 -10.19 7.18 -21.52
C ILE A 248 -11.20 6.04 -21.34
N HIS A 249 -12.31 6.29 -20.67
CA HIS A 249 -13.38 5.31 -20.50
C HIS A 249 -13.95 4.82 -21.84
N GLN A 250 -14.17 5.72 -22.81
CA GLN A 250 -14.64 5.34 -24.15
C GLN A 250 -13.58 4.54 -24.91
N VAL A 251 -12.30 4.92 -24.81
CA VAL A 251 -11.20 4.14 -25.42
C VAL A 251 -11.18 2.72 -24.83
N LEU A 252 -11.30 2.56 -23.50
CA LEU A 252 -11.34 1.26 -22.86
C LEU A 252 -12.59 0.47 -23.22
N THR A 253 -13.73 1.15 -23.40
CA THR A 253 -14.96 0.51 -23.88
C THR A 253 -14.72 -0.11 -25.26
N PHE A 254 -14.20 0.65 -26.22
CA PHE A 254 -13.83 0.10 -27.55
C PHE A 254 -12.79 -1.00 -27.45
N ALA A 255 -11.73 -0.79 -26.65
CA ALA A 255 -10.66 -1.77 -26.50
C ALA A 255 -11.17 -3.09 -25.94
N SER A 256 -12.15 -3.07 -25.03
CA SER A 256 -12.75 -4.28 -24.50
C SER A 256 -13.58 -5.05 -25.53
N LEU A 257 -14.21 -4.36 -26.48
CA LEU A 257 -14.89 -5.00 -27.62
C LEU A 257 -13.85 -5.64 -28.54
N VAL A 258 -12.84 -4.90 -28.95
CA VAL A 258 -11.75 -5.39 -29.80
C VAL A 258 -11.02 -6.58 -29.16
N GLU A 259 -10.80 -6.55 -27.86
CA GLU A 259 -10.17 -7.65 -27.11
C GLU A 259 -10.98 -8.94 -27.20
N ARG A 260 -12.31 -8.82 -27.16
CA ARG A 260 -13.20 -9.99 -27.19
C ARG A 260 -13.53 -10.48 -28.60
N GLU A 261 -13.36 -9.64 -29.62
CA GLU A 261 -13.56 -10.01 -31.01
C GLU A 261 -12.31 -10.64 -31.63
N ALA A 262 -11.17 -9.94 -31.53
CA ALA A 262 -9.99 -10.30 -32.30
C ALA A 262 -9.24 -11.48 -31.67
N GLN A 263 -9.25 -12.61 -32.33
CA GLN A 263 -8.38 -13.74 -31.99
C GLN A 263 -6.98 -13.58 -32.57
N ILE A 264 -6.88 -12.95 -33.76
CA ILE A 264 -5.60 -12.67 -34.44
C ILE A 264 -5.15 -11.26 -34.07
N PRO A 265 -3.96 -11.10 -33.43
CA PRO A 265 -3.49 -9.79 -32.97
C PRO A 265 -3.38 -8.72 -34.07
N GLU A 266 -3.02 -9.13 -35.30
CA GLU A 266 -2.84 -8.27 -36.46
C GLU A 266 -4.14 -7.65 -36.96
N GLU A 267 -5.31 -8.24 -36.62
CA GLU A 267 -6.62 -7.76 -37.04
C GLU A 267 -7.19 -6.69 -36.10
N ARG A 268 -6.68 -6.58 -34.86
CA ARG A 268 -7.16 -5.60 -33.86
C ARG A 268 -7.28 -4.19 -34.39
N PRO A 269 -6.26 -3.61 -35.11
CA PRO A 269 -6.38 -2.25 -35.62
C PRO A 269 -7.44 -2.08 -36.71
N THR A 270 -7.74 -3.15 -37.49
CA THR A 270 -8.80 -3.12 -38.51
C THR A 270 -10.19 -3.23 -37.87
N ILE A 271 -10.35 -4.10 -36.87
CA ILE A 271 -11.62 -4.24 -36.14
C ILE A 271 -11.91 -2.93 -35.36
N ALA A 272 -10.89 -2.33 -34.75
CA ALA A 272 -11.02 -1.02 -34.10
C ALA A 272 -11.47 0.08 -35.05
N ASP A 273 -10.88 0.12 -36.26
CA ASP A 273 -11.24 1.05 -37.34
C ASP A 273 -12.72 0.90 -37.76
N ILE A 274 -13.17 -0.33 -37.92
CA ILE A 274 -14.58 -0.62 -38.27
C ILE A 274 -15.53 -0.11 -37.18
N TYR A 275 -15.25 -0.38 -35.91
CA TYR A 275 -16.11 0.11 -34.83
C TYR A 275 -16.15 1.63 -34.71
N LEU A 276 -14.98 2.29 -34.85
CA LEU A 276 -14.91 3.75 -34.86
C LEU A 276 -15.66 4.33 -36.07
N SER A 277 -15.50 3.76 -37.26
CA SER A 277 -16.20 4.18 -38.48
C SER A 277 -17.73 3.98 -38.36
N ARG A 278 -18.19 2.89 -37.78
CA ARG A 278 -19.61 2.67 -37.50
C ARG A 278 -20.16 3.75 -36.56
N LEU A 279 -19.43 4.04 -35.47
CA LEU A 279 -19.85 5.10 -34.54
C LEU A 279 -19.94 6.47 -35.23
N GLU A 280 -18.93 6.85 -36.02
CA GLU A 280 -18.92 8.13 -36.75
C GLU A 280 -20.10 8.25 -37.72
N GLN A 281 -20.54 7.14 -38.31
CA GLN A 281 -21.69 7.10 -39.22
C GLN A 281 -23.04 6.96 -38.49
N GLY A 282 -23.04 6.85 -37.16
CA GLY A 282 -24.24 6.65 -36.37
C GLY A 282 -24.84 5.25 -36.51
N TRP A 283 -24.02 4.27 -36.87
CA TRP A 283 -24.44 2.87 -36.96
C TRP A 283 -24.33 2.20 -35.59
N ARG A 284 -25.12 1.15 -35.41
CA ARG A 284 -24.95 0.25 -34.26
C ARG A 284 -23.64 -0.54 -34.40
N LEU A 285 -23.07 -0.91 -33.26
CA LEU A 285 -21.82 -1.68 -33.26
C LEU A 285 -22.08 -3.14 -33.61
N ASP A 286 -23.26 -3.69 -33.24
CA ASP A 286 -23.66 -5.07 -33.49
C ASP A 286 -22.57 -6.06 -33.04
N ALA A 287 -22.07 -5.89 -31.81
CA ALA A 287 -20.97 -6.63 -31.25
C ALA A 287 -21.46 -7.74 -30.32
N ASP A 288 -21.30 -9.01 -30.73
CA ASP A 288 -21.67 -10.21 -29.97
C ASP A 288 -21.15 -10.18 -28.50
N PRO A 289 -19.89 -9.80 -28.21
CA PRO A 289 -19.36 -9.77 -26.85
C PRO A 289 -20.15 -8.91 -25.88
N THR A 290 -20.87 -7.91 -26.35
CA THR A 290 -21.71 -7.06 -25.49
C THR A 290 -22.93 -7.81 -24.97
N VAL A 291 -23.50 -8.72 -25.75
CA VAL A 291 -24.61 -9.58 -25.33
C VAL A 291 -24.08 -10.74 -24.47
N GLN A 292 -22.94 -11.31 -24.82
CA GLN A 292 -22.26 -12.30 -23.98
C GLN A 292 -21.96 -11.74 -22.58
N TYR A 293 -21.54 -10.48 -22.49
CA TYR A 293 -21.30 -9.80 -21.21
C TYR A 293 -22.54 -9.79 -20.31
N VAL A 294 -23.70 -9.53 -20.89
CA VAL A 294 -24.99 -9.49 -20.15
C VAL A 294 -25.44 -10.87 -19.70
N LEU A 295 -25.24 -11.89 -20.56
CA LEU A 295 -25.73 -13.25 -20.33
C LEU A 295 -24.71 -14.13 -19.59
N GLY A 296 -23.46 -13.69 -19.48
CA GLY A 296 -22.39 -14.44 -18.83
C GLY A 296 -22.66 -14.74 -17.36
N THR A 297 -22.24 -15.91 -16.93
CA THR A 297 -22.34 -16.40 -15.54
C THR A 297 -20.99 -16.93 -15.07
N PRO A 298 -20.77 -17.14 -13.76
CA PRO A 298 -19.56 -17.77 -13.24
C PRO A 298 -19.21 -19.12 -13.85
N GLN A 299 -20.18 -19.85 -14.37
CA GLN A 299 -19.98 -21.13 -15.04
C GLN A 299 -19.55 -20.97 -16.50
N GLU A 300 -19.96 -19.88 -17.15
CA GLU A 300 -19.65 -19.56 -18.54
C GLU A 300 -19.73 -18.04 -18.76
N TRP A 301 -18.59 -17.38 -18.61
CA TRP A 301 -18.50 -15.91 -18.70
C TRP A 301 -18.81 -15.36 -20.10
N TRP A 302 -18.60 -16.18 -21.14
CA TRP A 302 -18.73 -15.80 -22.54
C TRP A 302 -19.54 -16.87 -23.30
N PRO A 303 -20.86 -16.96 -23.05
CA PRO A 303 -21.68 -18.02 -23.62
C PRO A 303 -21.80 -17.90 -25.14
N LYS A 304 -21.97 -19.03 -25.81
CA LYS A 304 -22.32 -19.03 -27.24
C LYS A 304 -23.72 -18.47 -27.41
N LEU A 305 -23.86 -17.49 -28.31
CA LEU A 305 -25.13 -16.83 -28.58
C LEU A 305 -25.94 -17.50 -29.66
N SER A 306 -27.26 -17.40 -29.56
CA SER A 306 -28.22 -17.64 -30.61
C SER A 306 -28.78 -16.32 -31.16
N GLY A 307 -29.38 -16.32 -32.34
CA GLY A 307 -30.07 -15.14 -32.85
C GLY A 307 -31.18 -14.64 -31.94
N GLU A 308 -31.81 -15.55 -31.18
CA GLU A 308 -32.84 -15.19 -30.19
C GLU A 308 -32.25 -14.43 -28.98
N ASP A 309 -31.03 -14.73 -28.59
CA ASP A 309 -30.33 -14.00 -27.52
C ASP A 309 -30.04 -12.56 -27.92
N LEU A 310 -29.63 -12.31 -29.17
CA LEU A 310 -29.38 -10.98 -29.71
C LEU A 310 -30.65 -10.11 -29.70
N GLU A 311 -31.80 -10.74 -30.08
CA GLU A 311 -33.07 -10.04 -30.17
C GLU A 311 -33.77 -9.83 -28.82
N ASN A 312 -33.64 -10.76 -27.88
CA ASN A 312 -34.43 -10.75 -26.63
C ASN A 312 -33.69 -10.17 -25.44
N THR A 313 -32.37 -9.98 -25.50
CA THR A 313 -31.63 -9.41 -24.38
C THR A 313 -31.89 -7.92 -24.26
N GLU A 314 -32.66 -7.53 -23.24
CA GLU A 314 -32.96 -6.14 -22.91
C GLU A 314 -31.87 -5.60 -21.95
N SER A 315 -30.92 -4.87 -22.51
CA SER A 315 -29.81 -4.27 -21.74
C SER A 315 -29.25 -3.06 -22.47
N PRO A 316 -28.80 -2.02 -21.75
CA PRO A 316 -28.07 -0.91 -22.34
C PRO A 316 -26.71 -1.35 -22.93
N TYR A 317 -26.24 -2.54 -22.60
CA TYR A 317 -25.04 -3.12 -23.20
C TYR A 317 -25.32 -3.81 -24.55
N ASN A 318 -26.56 -4.20 -24.87
CA ASN A 318 -26.86 -4.86 -26.12
C ASN A 318 -26.75 -3.91 -27.33
N THR A 319 -25.59 -3.92 -27.98
CA THR A 319 -25.28 -3.06 -29.14
C THR A 319 -26.04 -3.42 -30.42
N TYR A 320 -26.83 -4.48 -30.44
CA TYR A 320 -27.82 -4.76 -31.47
C TYR A 320 -29.12 -3.93 -31.31
N LYS A 321 -29.35 -3.37 -30.10
CA LYS A 321 -30.57 -2.62 -29.76
C LYS A 321 -30.30 -1.14 -29.46
N VAL A 322 -29.12 -0.82 -28.96
CA VAL A 322 -28.75 0.54 -28.61
C VAL A 322 -27.79 1.14 -29.64
N ASP A 323 -27.93 2.44 -29.88
CA ASP A 323 -27.03 3.18 -30.76
C ASP A 323 -25.80 3.65 -29.97
N GLY A 324 -24.64 3.63 -30.60
CA GLY A 324 -23.39 4.10 -29.99
C GLY A 324 -22.68 3.05 -29.12
N LEU A 325 -21.84 3.56 -28.20
CA LEU A 325 -21.11 2.71 -27.26
C LEU A 325 -22.03 2.20 -26.14
N PRO A 326 -21.75 0.99 -25.63
CA PRO A 326 -22.38 0.54 -24.38
C PRO A 326 -21.95 1.46 -23.21
N PRO A 327 -22.60 1.36 -22.03
CA PRO A 327 -22.33 2.22 -20.87
C PRO A 327 -20.88 2.20 -20.37
N GLY A 328 -20.14 1.14 -20.66
CA GLY A 328 -18.75 0.98 -20.25
C GLY A 328 -18.09 -0.25 -20.85
N PRO A 329 -16.83 -0.51 -20.47
CA PRO A 329 -16.10 -1.70 -20.89
C PRO A 329 -16.81 -2.99 -20.46
N ILE A 330 -16.58 -4.05 -21.21
CA ILE A 330 -17.12 -5.40 -20.93
C ILE A 330 -16.07 -6.36 -20.37
N ALA A 331 -14.82 -5.95 -20.35
CA ALA A 331 -13.67 -6.70 -19.83
C ALA A 331 -12.49 -5.75 -19.64
N ASN A 332 -11.43 -6.23 -18.99
CA ASN A 332 -10.16 -5.52 -18.88
C ASN A 332 -9.28 -5.85 -20.10
N PRO A 333 -9.13 -4.89 -21.05
CA PRO A 333 -8.41 -5.14 -22.28
C PRO A 333 -6.89 -5.14 -22.07
N GLY A 334 -6.19 -5.91 -22.92
CA GLY A 334 -4.75 -5.85 -23.03
C GLY A 334 -4.24 -4.57 -23.69
N PHE A 335 -2.93 -4.34 -23.55
CA PHE A 335 -2.27 -3.16 -24.12
C PHE A 335 -2.43 -3.07 -25.64
N ALA A 336 -2.36 -4.20 -26.34
CA ALA A 336 -2.48 -4.26 -27.80
C ALA A 336 -3.87 -3.78 -28.28
N SER A 337 -4.95 -4.14 -27.60
CA SER A 337 -6.29 -3.69 -27.95
C SER A 337 -6.49 -2.18 -27.66
N ILE A 338 -5.92 -1.66 -26.58
CA ILE A 338 -5.92 -0.23 -26.31
C ILE A 338 -5.15 0.53 -27.41
N GLN A 339 -3.98 0.04 -27.81
CA GLN A 339 -3.21 0.63 -28.90
C GLN A 339 -3.97 0.58 -30.24
N ALA A 340 -4.65 -0.52 -30.52
CA ALA A 340 -5.42 -0.69 -31.75
C ALA A 340 -6.54 0.37 -31.88
N VAL A 341 -7.19 0.72 -30.78
CA VAL A 341 -8.21 1.78 -30.77
C VAL A 341 -7.58 3.17 -30.95
N LEU A 342 -6.45 3.43 -30.31
CA LEU A 342 -5.79 4.73 -30.40
C LEU A 342 -5.08 4.97 -31.76
N PHE A 343 -4.64 3.90 -32.38
CA PHE A 343 -3.90 3.92 -33.66
C PHE A 343 -4.50 2.88 -34.64
N PRO A 344 -5.78 3.07 -35.01
CA PRO A 344 -6.47 2.14 -35.90
C PRO A 344 -5.86 2.20 -37.31
N ASN A 345 -6.14 1.17 -38.10
CA ASN A 345 -5.90 1.24 -39.53
C ASN A 345 -6.84 2.28 -40.17
N ASP A 346 -6.54 2.66 -41.42
CA ASP A 346 -7.43 3.49 -42.25
C ASP A 346 -7.93 2.62 -43.39
N THR A 347 -9.09 1.99 -43.22
CA THR A 347 -9.64 1.01 -44.16
C THR A 347 -11.04 1.41 -44.60
N PRO A 348 -11.51 0.94 -45.77
CA PRO A 348 -12.90 1.18 -46.18
C PRO A 348 -13.88 0.16 -45.56
N TYR A 349 -13.43 -0.76 -44.73
CA TYR A 349 -14.28 -1.83 -44.23
C TYR A 349 -15.32 -1.34 -43.22
N MET A 350 -16.53 -1.91 -43.35
CA MET A 350 -17.66 -1.62 -42.46
C MET A 350 -18.18 -2.88 -41.76
N TYR A 351 -17.75 -4.05 -42.29
CA TYR A 351 -18.22 -5.35 -41.82
C TYR A 351 -17.07 -6.33 -41.68
N PHE A 352 -17.26 -7.29 -40.82
CA PHE A 352 -16.39 -8.44 -40.69
C PHE A 352 -17.19 -9.66 -40.26
N VAL A 353 -16.69 -10.87 -40.53
CA VAL A 353 -17.24 -12.14 -40.08
C VAL A 353 -16.11 -13.11 -39.80
N ALA A 354 -16.25 -13.89 -38.72
CA ALA A 354 -15.25 -14.88 -38.35
C ALA A 354 -15.19 -15.99 -39.40
N ILE A 355 -13.98 -16.40 -39.76
CA ILE A 355 -13.71 -17.58 -40.58
C ILE A 355 -13.58 -18.78 -39.66
N CYS A 356 -14.46 -19.76 -39.84
CA CYS A 356 -14.50 -20.94 -38.99
C CYS A 356 -13.15 -21.66 -38.90
N ASP A 357 -12.81 -22.10 -37.68
CA ASP A 357 -11.63 -22.90 -37.35
C ASP A 357 -10.26 -22.18 -37.52
N THR A 358 -10.22 -20.94 -38.02
CA THR A 358 -8.96 -20.23 -38.24
C THR A 358 -8.70 -19.15 -37.20
N GLY A 359 -9.76 -18.57 -36.59
CA GLY A 359 -9.68 -17.38 -35.73
C GLY A 359 -9.49 -16.10 -36.54
N GLU A 360 -9.39 -16.16 -37.88
CA GLU A 360 -9.30 -14.99 -38.75
C GLU A 360 -10.70 -14.44 -39.09
N HIS A 361 -10.72 -13.19 -39.62
CA HIS A 361 -11.94 -12.55 -40.10
C HIS A 361 -11.86 -12.23 -41.58
N ALA A 362 -13.00 -12.39 -42.26
CA ALA A 362 -13.21 -11.83 -43.60
C ALA A 362 -13.85 -10.45 -43.46
N PHE A 363 -13.21 -9.45 -44.07
CA PHE A 363 -13.66 -8.06 -44.04
C PHE A 363 -14.42 -7.68 -45.29
N ALA A 364 -15.41 -6.77 -45.15
CA ALA A 364 -16.23 -6.33 -46.30
C ALA A 364 -16.55 -4.83 -46.19
N VAL A 365 -16.71 -4.20 -47.36
CA VAL A 365 -17.08 -2.78 -47.48
C VAL A 365 -18.61 -2.64 -47.62
N THR A 366 -19.24 -3.57 -48.33
CA THR A 366 -20.70 -3.53 -48.64
C THR A 366 -21.46 -4.67 -47.98
N THR A 367 -22.76 -4.50 -47.85
CA THR A 367 -23.69 -5.56 -47.36
C THR A 367 -23.68 -6.79 -48.28
N GLU A 368 -23.52 -6.62 -49.57
CA GLU A 368 -23.45 -7.70 -50.54
C GLU A 368 -22.17 -8.54 -50.36
N GLU A 369 -21.03 -7.87 -50.12
CA GLU A 369 -19.77 -8.55 -49.82
C GLU A 369 -19.87 -9.30 -48.48
N GLN A 370 -20.46 -8.64 -47.46
CA GLN A 370 -20.68 -9.28 -46.16
C GLN A 370 -21.56 -10.53 -46.26
N ALA A 371 -22.67 -10.44 -47.02
CA ALA A 371 -23.54 -11.58 -47.22
C ALA A 371 -22.82 -12.77 -47.93
N ALA A 372 -21.95 -12.47 -48.91
CA ALA A 372 -21.13 -13.48 -49.56
C ALA A 372 -20.10 -14.08 -48.58
N ASN A 373 -19.49 -13.27 -47.71
CA ASN A 373 -18.57 -13.78 -46.69
C ASN A 373 -19.30 -14.67 -45.67
N VAL A 374 -20.50 -14.29 -45.21
CA VAL A 374 -21.32 -15.11 -44.31
C VAL A 374 -21.66 -16.49 -44.95
N GLU A 375 -22.16 -16.48 -46.19
CA GLU A 375 -22.44 -17.72 -46.95
C GLU A 375 -21.17 -18.60 -47.10
N GLN A 376 -20.03 -17.98 -47.36
CA GLN A 376 -18.78 -18.70 -47.57
C GLN A 376 -18.17 -19.25 -46.28
N TYR A 377 -18.21 -18.50 -45.18
CA TYR A 377 -17.39 -18.76 -44.00
C TYR A 377 -18.17 -19.13 -42.73
N GLN A 378 -19.49 -18.85 -42.66
CA GLN A 378 -20.32 -19.21 -41.50
C GLN A 378 -21.32 -20.33 -41.80
N ASP A 379 -22.01 -20.32 -42.95
CA ASP A 379 -23.03 -21.30 -43.25
C ASP A 379 -22.45 -22.75 -43.44
N ASN A 380 -21.15 -22.83 -43.56
CA ASN A 380 -20.44 -24.10 -43.69
C ASN A 380 -19.75 -24.57 -42.38
N CYS A 381 -19.97 -23.87 -41.27
CA CYS A 381 -19.53 -24.27 -39.94
C CYS A 381 -20.59 -25.10 -39.24
#